data_f819116731b49db8bb465d75b0fd9aab
#
_entry.id   f819116731b49db8bb465d75b0fd9aab
#
_cell.length_a   1.000
_cell.length_b   1.000
_cell.length_c   1.000
_cell.angle_alpha   90.00
_cell.angle_beta   90.00
_cell.angle_gamma   90.00
#
_symmetry.space_group_name_H-M   'P 1'
#
loop_
_entity.id
_entity.type
_entity.pdbx_description
1 polymer ?
#
loop_
_entity_poly.entity_id
_entity_poly.type
_entity_poly.pdbx_seq_one_letter_code
_entity_poly.pdbx_strand_id
1 'polypeptide(L)'
;MSSQRRKAFTIEEKGAIICRLENGESNSSLAKEFGVGHSTISMIFKNKNRIKQSFNSNVLKPKRLRKSRQENVDQALIQWFKIMRNKGIPVSGPMLQEKANVFAARFDILDFNCSASWISRFKVRHNIVAGKIVGESSSVDQNSTTNWLTSVWPNLRRQFSDDEIFNADETGLFYKLMPDKTLKFKGENCSGGKLSKDRITVMVAANMSGTEKKKLLIIGKSQKPRCFRSVKSLPVDYANNRRAWMTSELFEKWLRDWDRDLVKMKKKILLLVDNCPAHPNVTDLKSITLAFLPPNTTSVLQPMDQGIIRSLKTNFRKNLVLKMINCLDANEHNSSTKITVLDAILMVNDAWNKMSQSTIHNCFKHAGFIENHDGLPIQISEHEFDEEDDVPLSLWSRNLNSDSLAAPEMWEDYVDIDSALLTSEEPTDENIVQNINAKEQLESDGEEEVEEEPLPTAEEALKAAELLSRFVHSNIENDNLTIAMSSIHNSIRDCFYNKMKKQKQTKITDYLH
;
A
#
# COMPACT_ATOMS: atom_id res chain seq x y z
N MET A 1 -38.56 31.83 34.47
CA MET A 1 -37.22 31.18 34.48
C MET A 1 -36.86 30.86 33.02
N SER A 2 -35.95 31.59 32.40
CA SER A 2 -35.53 31.35 31.01
C SER A 2 -34.68 30.10 30.97
N SER A 3 -35.10 29.09 30.24
CA SER A 3 -34.35 27.87 30.01
C SER A 3 -33.07 28.23 29.25
N GLN A 4 -31.93 28.17 29.91
CA GLN A 4 -30.62 28.32 29.26
C GLN A 4 -30.48 27.31 28.12
N ARG A 5 -30.39 27.76 26.87
CA ARG A 5 -30.13 26.90 25.72
C ARG A 5 -28.80 26.18 25.91
N ARG A 6 -28.81 24.85 25.93
CA ARG A 6 -27.61 24.00 26.04
C ARG A 6 -26.67 24.31 24.87
N LYS A 7 -25.42 24.69 25.15
CA LYS A 7 -24.37 24.91 24.15
C LYS A 7 -24.05 23.60 23.47
N ALA A 8 -24.07 23.57 22.13
CA ALA A 8 -23.78 22.37 21.33
C ALA A 8 -22.57 22.64 20.44
N PHE A 9 -21.48 21.93 20.69
CA PHE A 9 -20.21 22.03 19.99
C PHE A 9 -20.24 21.34 18.63
N THR A 10 -19.55 21.91 17.64
CA THR A 10 -19.24 21.28 16.35
C THR A 10 -18.20 20.16 16.55
N ILE A 11 -17.98 19.33 15.52
CA ILE A 11 -16.91 18.31 15.54
C ILE A 11 -15.54 18.97 15.65
N GLU A 12 -15.35 20.10 14.98
CA GLU A 12 -14.13 20.91 15.04
C GLU A 12 -13.83 21.39 16.47
N GLU A 13 -14.80 22.02 17.11
CA GLU A 13 -14.66 22.48 18.51
C GLU A 13 -14.40 21.31 19.47
N LYS A 14 -15.05 20.16 19.25
CA LYS A 14 -14.79 18.93 20.04
C LYS A 14 -13.39 18.38 19.79
N GLY A 15 -12.90 18.43 18.55
CA GLY A 15 -11.54 18.04 18.19
C GLY A 15 -10.50 18.90 18.92
N ALA A 16 -10.69 20.22 18.93
CA ALA A 16 -9.84 21.15 19.66
C ALA A 16 -9.84 20.87 21.19
N ILE A 17 -11.00 20.60 21.77
CA ILE A 17 -11.12 20.22 23.19
C ILE A 17 -10.36 18.91 23.47
N ILE A 18 -10.47 17.90 22.61
CA ILE A 18 -9.77 16.61 22.77
C ILE A 18 -8.26 16.82 22.71
N CYS A 19 -7.77 17.61 21.75
CA CYS A 19 -6.35 17.90 21.60
C CYS A 19 -5.77 18.56 22.86
N ARG A 20 -6.48 19.53 23.43
CA ARG A 20 -6.06 20.22 24.66
C ARG A 20 -6.07 19.30 25.89
N LEU A 21 -7.05 18.38 26.01
CA LEU A 21 -7.08 17.36 27.05
C LEU A 21 -5.91 16.36 26.95
N GLU A 22 -5.53 15.99 25.72
CA GLU A 22 -4.39 15.10 25.48
C GLU A 22 -3.05 15.79 25.74
N ASN A 23 -3.01 17.12 25.61
CA ASN A 23 -1.86 17.95 25.99
C ASN A 23 -1.78 18.22 27.52
N GLY A 24 -2.67 17.59 28.32
CA GLY A 24 -2.61 17.62 29.76
C GLY A 24 -3.44 18.73 30.45
N GLU A 25 -4.28 19.46 29.71
CA GLU A 25 -5.20 20.41 30.31
C GLU A 25 -6.31 19.71 31.11
N SER A 26 -6.70 20.32 32.21
CA SER A 26 -7.71 19.70 33.09
C SER A 26 -9.14 19.88 32.57
N ASN A 27 -9.98 18.85 32.74
CA ASN A 27 -11.41 18.92 32.44
C ASN A 27 -12.11 20.13 33.08
N SER A 28 -11.68 20.54 34.28
CA SER A 28 -12.25 21.65 35.00
C SER A 28 -11.92 23.01 34.41
N SER A 29 -10.68 23.19 33.90
CA SER A 29 -10.25 24.39 33.22
C SER A 29 -11.05 24.59 31.93
N LEU A 30 -11.13 23.56 31.09
CA LEU A 30 -11.87 23.60 29.84
C LEU A 30 -13.38 23.79 30.04
N ALA A 31 -13.96 23.15 31.04
CA ALA A 31 -15.37 23.32 31.37
C ALA A 31 -15.70 24.77 31.72
N LYS A 32 -14.84 25.42 32.51
CA LYS A 32 -14.98 26.83 32.89
C LYS A 32 -14.83 27.78 31.70
N GLU A 33 -13.79 27.54 30.85
CA GLU A 33 -13.53 28.36 29.65
C GLU A 33 -14.67 28.27 28.62
N PHE A 34 -15.13 27.05 28.35
CA PHE A 34 -16.21 26.85 27.36
C PHE A 34 -17.61 27.11 27.94
N GLY A 35 -17.75 27.37 29.23
CA GLY A 35 -19.03 27.65 29.90
C GLY A 35 -19.98 26.44 29.90
N VAL A 36 -19.45 25.24 30.13
CA VAL A 36 -20.20 23.97 30.12
C VAL A 36 -19.90 23.15 31.37
N GLY A 37 -20.76 22.18 31.69
CA GLY A 37 -20.51 21.28 32.82
C GLY A 37 -19.30 20.34 32.55
N HIS A 38 -18.55 20.00 33.60
CA HIS A 38 -17.44 19.05 33.57
C HIS A 38 -17.82 17.71 32.91
N SER A 39 -19.04 17.22 33.13
CA SER A 39 -19.59 16.03 32.50
C SER A 39 -19.64 16.14 30.95
N THR A 40 -19.86 17.35 30.40
CA THR A 40 -19.86 17.57 28.95
C THR A 40 -18.47 17.35 28.36
N ILE A 41 -17.42 17.89 28.98
CA ILE A 41 -16.04 17.71 28.58
C ILE A 41 -15.62 16.22 28.67
N SER A 42 -15.96 15.57 29.80
CA SER A 42 -15.70 14.13 29.98
C SER A 42 -16.39 13.25 28.92
N MET A 43 -17.64 13.59 28.54
CA MET A 43 -18.36 12.89 27.47
C MET A 43 -17.75 13.11 26.09
N ILE A 44 -17.21 14.30 25.82
CA ILE A 44 -16.47 14.57 24.57
C ILE A 44 -15.22 13.69 24.53
N PHE A 45 -14.46 13.64 25.63
CA PHE A 45 -13.26 12.83 25.71
C PHE A 45 -13.54 11.32 25.65
N LYS A 46 -14.62 10.84 26.29
CA LYS A 46 -15.05 9.44 26.17
C LYS A 46 -15.33 9.03 24.72
N ASN A 47 -15.81 9.96 23.90
CA ASN A 47 -16.09 9.73 22.47
C ASN A 47 -14.95 10.15 21.54
N LYS A 48 -13.71 10.33 22.06
CA LYS A 48 -12.59 10.89 21.32
C LYS A 48 -12.28 10.16 20.00
N ASN A 49 -12.28 8.83 20.00
CA ASN A 49 -11.94 8.04 18.81
C ASN A 49 -12.91 8.31 17.66
N ARG A 50 -14.21 8.35 17.94
CA ARG A 50 -15.25 8.65 16.96
C ARG A 50 -15.20 10.09 16.45
N ILE A 51 -14.88 11.04 17.34
CA ILE A 51 -14.75 12.46 16.98
C ILE A 51 -13.49 12.67 16.14
N LYS A 52 -12.35 12.08 16.53
CA LYS A 52 -11.10 12.13 15.73
C LYS A 52 -11.27 11.53 14.34
N GLN A 53 -11.96 10.40 14.23
CA GLN A 53 -12.27 9.79 12.96
C GLN A 53 -13.06 10.73 12.03
N SER A 54 -14.10 11.39 12.56
CA SER A 54 -14.88 12.36 11.80
C SER A 54 -14.08 13.61 11.47
N PHE A 55 -13.17 14.02 12.33
CA PHE A 55 -12.24 15.11 12.10
C PHE A 55 -11.28 14.77 10.95
N ASN A 56 -10.68 13.58 10.97
CA ASN A 56 -9.79 13.09 9.92
C ASN A 56 -10.52 12.91 8.56
N SER A 57 -11.83 12.63 8.59
CA SER A 57 -12.69 12.59 7.39
C SER A 57 -13.20 13.97 6.96
N ASN A 58 -12.66 15.04 7.51
CA ASN A 58 -13.02 16.44 7.25
C ASN A 58 -14.52 16.77 7.45
N VAL A 59 -15.18 16.04 8.36
CA VAL A 59 -16.59 16.27 8.75
C VAL A 59 -16.64 17.22 9.94
N LEU A 60 -16.32 18.50 9.74
CA LEU A 60 -16.05 19.48 10.83
C LEU A 60 -17.31 20.17 11.37
N LYS A 61 -18.23 20.54 10.49
CA LYS A 61 -19.41 21.38 10.81
C LYS A 61 -20.53 20.73 11.62
N PRO A 62 -20.83 19.41 11.54
CA PRO A 62 -21.94 18.84 12.29
C PRO A 62 -21.73 18.89 13.80
N LYS A 63 -22.79 19.22 14.54
CA LYS A 63 -22.78 19.22 16.01
C LYS A 63 -23.04 17.83 16.61
N ARG A 64 -23.62 16.90 15.84
CA ARG A 64 -23.92 15.51 16.25
C ARG A 64 -23.63 14.54 15.12
N LEU A 65 -22.86 13.51 15.42
CA LEU A 65 -22.65 12.35 14.56
C LEU A 65 -23.83 11.38 14.74
N ARG A 66 -24.79 11.41 13.82
CA ARG A 66 -25.88 10.46 13.81
C ARG A 66 -25.56 9.34 12.83
N LYS A 67 -25.57 8.09 13.27
CA LYS A 67 -25.54 6.93 12.39
C LYS A 67 -26.76 6.91 11.49
N SER A 68 -26.63 6.32 10.31
CA SER A 68 -27.77 6.03 9.46
C SER A 68 -28.65 4.97 10.12
N ARG A 69 -29.95 5.01 9.93
CA ARG A 69 -30.85 3.94 10.37
C ARG A 69 -30.65 2.68 9.53
N GLN A 70 -30.29 2.84 8.26
CA GLN A 70 -29.87 1.78 7.35
C GLN A 70 -28.37 1.97 7.09
N GLU A 71 -27.54 1.44 7.97
CA GLU A 71 -26.09 1.61 7.92
C GLU A 71 -25.49 0.91 6.68
N ASN A 72 -26.02 -0.29 6.33
CA ASN A 72 -25.57 -1.08 5.19
C ASN A 72 -25.80 -0.34 3.85
N VAL A 73 -26.99 0.25 3.66
CA VAL A 73 -27.30 1.07 2.48
C VAL A 73 -26.41 2.31 2.42
N ASP A 74 -26.18 2.94 3.55
CA ASP A 74 -25.32 4.14 3.65
C ASP A 74 -23.88 3.82 3.25
N GLN A 75 -23.35 2.70 3.74
CA GLN A 75 -22.00 2.23 3.44
C GLN A 75 -21.85 1.78 1.97
N ALA A 76 -22.82 1.07 1.43
CA ALA A 76 -22.82 0.65 0.03
C ALA A 76 -22.87 1.88 -0.91
N LEU A 77 -23.72 2.84 -0.58
CA LEU A 77 -23.87 4.04 -1.40
C LEU A 77 -22.63 4.91 -1.41
N ILE A 78 -21.91 5.04 -0.28
CA ILE A 78 -20.66 5.83 -0.26
C ILE A 78 -19.55 5.13 -1.03
N GLN A 79 -19.45 3.79 -0.98
CA GLN A 79 -18.49 3.04 -1.79
C GLN A 79 -18.77 3.23 -3.28
N TRP A 80 -20.02 3.06 -3.71
CA TRP A 80 -20.41 3.29 -5.10
C TRP A 80 -20.14 4.74 -5.54
N PHE A 81 -20.46 5.71 -4.70
CA PHE A 81 -20.17 7.13 -5.00
C PHE A 81 -18.69 7.38 -5.25
N LYS A 82 -17.81 6.81 -4.41
CA LYS A 82 -16.35 6.89 -4.60
C LYS A 82 -15.92 6.30 -5.94
N ILE A 83 -16.44 5.13 -6.32
CA ILE A 83 -16.15 4.48 -7.61
C ILE A 83 -16.52 5.41 -8.78
N MET A 84 -17.74 5.98 -8.75
CA MET A 84 -18.19 6.88 -9.81
C MET A 84 -17.34 8.14 -9.90
N ARG A 85 -16.93 8.70 -8.75
CA ARG A 85 -16.06 9.87 -8.71
C ARG A 85 -14.65 9.57 -9.27
N ASN A 86 -14.09 8.42 -8.95
CA ASN A 86 -12.79 7.99 -9.50
C ASN A 86 -12.83 7.79 -11.03
N LYS A 87 -13.99 7.43 -11.56
CA LYS A 87 -14.22 7.34 -13.02
C LYS A 87 -14.49 8.69 -13.68
N GLY A 88 -14.50 9.78 -12.94
CA GLY A 88 -14.88 11.09 -13.46
C GLY A 88 -16.38 11.21 -13.82
N ILE A 89 -17.22 10.24 -13.42
CA ILE A 89 -18.64 10.23 -13.74
C ILE A 89 -19.39 11.21 -12.83
N PRO A 90 -20.13 12.18 -13.40
CA PRO A 90 -20.94 13.09 -12.62
C PRO A 90 -22.08 12.36 -11.89
N VAL A 91 -22.20 12.54 -10.59
CA VAL A 91 -23.25 11.92 -9.78
C VAL A 91 -24.21 12.98 -9.27
N SER A 92 -25.47 12.88 -9.68
CA SER A 92 -26.55 13.77 -9.25
C SER A 92 -27.30 13.26 -8.02
N GLY A 93 -28.10 14.13 -7.38
CA GLY A 93 -28.98 13.74 -6.26
C GLY A 93 -29.95 12.60 -6.59
N PRO A 94 -30.68 12.69 -7.73
CA PRO A 94 -31.54 11.61 -8.19
C PRO A 94 -30.81 10.27 -8.40
N MET A 95 -29.59 10.29 -8.97
CA MET A 95 -28.79 9.06 -9.14
C MET A 95 -28.45 8.42 -7.79
N LEU A 96 -28.13 9.22 -6.77
CA LEU A 96 -27.91 8.71 -5.42
C LEU A 96 -29.17 8.09 -4.81
N GLN A 97 -30.36 8.70 -5.06
CA GLN A 97 -31.62 8.17 -4.55
C GLN A 97 -31.95 6.79 -5.17
N GLU A 98 -31.85 6.71 -6.49
CA GLU A 98 -32.14 5.48 -7.22
C GLU A 98 -31.16 4.36 -6.80
N LYS A 99 -29.87 4.70 -6.73
CA LYS A 99 -28.85 3.74 -6.31
C LYS A 99 -29.02 3.27 -4.86
N ALA A 100 -29.46 4.14 -3.96
CA ALA A 100 -29.80 3.76 -2.59
C ALA A 100 -30.95 2.77 -2.53
N ASN A 101 -32.00 2.96 -3.36
CA ASN A 101 -33.10 2.03 -3.46
C ASN A 101 -32.68 0.66 -4.01
N VAL A 102 -31.78 0.65 -5.02
CA VAL A 102 -31.21 -0.60 -5.56
C VAL A 102 -30.43 -1.35 -4.47
N PHE A 103 -29.60 -0.67 -3.69
CA PHE A 103 -28.88 -1.31 -2.59
C PHE A 103 -29.82 -1.80 -1.49
N ALA A 104 -30.85 -1.02 -1.14
CA ALA A 104 -31.84 -1.47 -0.16
C ALA A 104 -32.53 -2.75 -0.59
N ALA A 105 -32.93 -2.85 -1.86
CA ALA A 105 -33.51 -4.09 -2.41
C ALA A 105 -32.53 -5.27 -2.35
N ARG A 106 -31.24 -5.06 -2.60
CA ARG A 106 -30.21 -6.11 -2.51
C ARG A 106 -29.87 -6.55 -1.08
N PHE A 107 -30.16 -5.70 -0.09
CA PHE A 107 -30.07 -6.03 1.33
C PHE A 107 -31.38 -6.54 1.91
N ASP A 108 -32.38 -6.85 1.06
CA ASP A 108 -33.73 -7.31 1.44
C ASP A 108 -34.45 -6.34 2.39
N ILE A 109 -34.16 -5.04 2.30
CA ILE A 109 -34.83 -3.99 3.10
C ILE A 109 -36.04 -3.47 2.32
N LEU A 110 -37.16 -4.16 2.44
CA LEU A 110 -38.38 -3.92 1.65
C LEU A 110 -39.07 -2.58 1.96
N ASP A 111 -38.95 -2.07 3.19
CA ASP A 111 -39.62 -0.84 3.64
C ASP A 111 -38.80 0.41 3.41
N PHE A 112 -37.69 0.34 2.67
CA PHE A 112 -36.83 1.48 2.40
C PHE A 112 -37.20 2.16 1.09
N ASN A 113 -37.55 3.44 1.19
CA ASN A 113 -37.66 4.33 0.05
C ASN A 113 -36.80 5.58 0.31
N CYS A 114 -35.82 5.80 -0.55
CA CYS A 114 -34.84 6.86 -0.36
C CYS A 114 -35.47 8.25 -0.63
N SER A 115 -35.70 9.01 0.42
CA SER A 115 -36.22 10.39 0.33
C SER A 115 -35.10 11.40 0.08
N ALA A 116 -35.46 12.58 -0.48
CA ALA A 116 -34.54 13.70 -0.64
C ALA A 116 -33.89 14.13 0.71
N SER A 117 -34.65 14.03 1.81
CA SER A 117 -34.15 14.32 3.15
C SER A 117 -33.14 13.27 3.64
N TRP A 118 -33.27 12.02 3.22
CA TRP A 118 -32.29 10.97 3.51
C TRP A 118 -30.96 11.26 2.77
N ILE A 119 -31.03 11.61 1.48
CA ILE A 119 -29.85 12.02 0.68
C ILE A 119 -29.20 13.29 1.25
N SER A 120 -29.98 14.27 1.69
CA SER A 120 -29.43 15.46 2.34
C SER A 120 -28.61 15.10 3.60
N ARG A 121 -29.14 14.20 4.45
CA ARG A 121 -28.43 13.68 5.62
C ARG A 121 -27.21 12.82 5.25
N PHE A 122 -27.30 12.01 4.17
CA PHE A 122 -26.19 11.26 3.62
C PHE A 122 -25.06 12.19 3.19
N LYS A 123 -25.36 13.23 2.40
CA LYS A 123 -24.38 14.23 1.98
C LYS A 123 -23.67 14.89 3.16
N VAL A 124 -24.41 15.23 4.22
CA VAL A 124 -23.85 15.83 5.44
C VAL A 124 -22.96 14.83 6.20
N ARG A 125 -23.37 13.55 6.29
CA ARG A 125 -22.58 12.52 6.98
C ARG A 125 -21.23 12.28 6.32
N HIS A 126 -21.21 12.32 4.99
CA HIS A 126 -20.02 11.98 4.18
C HIS A 126 -19.34 13.22 3.57
N ASN A 127 -19.69 14.43 4.05
CA ASN A 127 -19.13 15.71 3.59
C ASN A 127 -19.22 15.89 2.05
N ILE A 128 -20.34 15.46 1.44
CA ILE A 128 -20.57 15.59 0.01
C ILE A 128 -21.26 16.94 -0.26
N VAL A 129 -20.64 17.74 -1.11
CA VAL A 129 -21.16 19.05 -1.55
C VAL A 129 -21.47 19.04 -3.06
N ALA A 130 -22.33 19.95 -3.51
CA ALA A 130 -22.56 20.17 -4.94
C ALA A 130 -21.39 20.95 -5.53
N GLY A 131 -20.86 20.48 -6.66
CA GLY A 131 -19.86 21.18 -7.46
C GLY A 131 -20.36 21.39 -8.89
N LYS A 132 -19.91 22.46 -9.54
CA LYS A 132 -20.16 22.68 -10.97
C LYS A 132 -19.10 21.94 -11.78
N ILE A 133 -19.55 21.19 -12.80
CA ILE A 133 -18.63 20.59 -13.77
C ILE A 133 -18.20 21.71 -14.71
N VAL A 134 -16.94 22.10 -14.64
CA VAL A 134 -16.32 23.02 -15.59
C VAL A 134 -15.62 22.16 -16.63
N GLY A 135 -15.99 22.32 -17.91
CA GLY A 135 -15.58 21.43 -19.01
C GLY A 135 -14.08 21.35 -19.22
N GLU A 136 -13.70 20.25 -19.87
CA GLU A 136 -12.41 19.95 -20.49
C GLU A 136 -11.14 20.43 -19.76
N SER A 137 -10.80 19.82 -18.64
CA SER A 137 -9.40 19.60 -18.32
C SER A 137 -9.29 18.40 -17.37
N SER A 138 -8.52 17.42 -17.77
CA SER A 138 -7.90 16.44 -16.91
C SER A 138 -6.87 17.09 -15.95
N SER A 139 -7.07 18.36 -15.60
CA SER A 139 -6.26 19.07 -14.64
C SER A 139 -6.70 18.67 -13.23
N VAL A 140 -5.76 18.12 -12.47
CA VAL A 140 -5.83 18.00 -11.02
C VAL A 140 -6.45 19.28 -10.46
N ASP A 141 -7.47 19.16 -9.62
CA ASP A 141 -8.06 20.32 -8.94
C ASP A 141 -7.00 20.92 -7.99
N GLN A 142 -6.22 21.86 -8.52
CA GLN A 142 -5.17 22.56 -7.77
C GLN A 142 -5.72 23.21 -6.49
N ASN A 143 -6.99 23.64 -6.50
CA ASN A 143 -7.62 24.19 -5.31
C ASN A 143 -7.82 23.12 -4.24
N SER A 144 -8.19 21.90 -4.63
CA SER A 144 -8.35 20.76 -3.71
C SER A 144 -7.01 20.35 -3.11
N THR A 145 -5.96 20.28 -3.93
CA THR A 145 -4.59 19.98 -3.53
C THR A 145 -4.05 21.02 -2.55
N THR A 146 -4.12 22.29 -2.92
CA THR A 146 -3.67 23.41 -2.09
C THR A 146 -4.45 23.49 -0.78
N ASN A 147 -5.78 23.34 -0.82
CA ASN A 147 -6.60 23.37 0.38
C ASN A 147 -6.25 22.20 1.33
N TRP A 148 -5.99 21.01 0.82
CA TRP A 148 -5.60 19.87 1.65
C TRP A 148 -4.22 20.09 2.31
N LEU A 149 -3.24 20.56 1.53
CA LEU A 149 -1.89 20.86 2.04
C LEU A 149 -1.89 22.00 3.06
N THR A 150 -2.76 22.99 2.93
CA THR A 150 -2.81 24.16 3.84
C THR A 150 -3.71 23.94 5.05
N SER A 151 -4.77 23.13 4.95
CA SER A 151 -5.77 23.00 6.01
C SER A 151 -5.69 21.67 6.77
N VAL A 152 -5.40 20.56 6.08
CA VAL A 152 -5.41 19.21 6.67
C VAL A 152 -4.00 18.76 7.06
N TRP A 153 -3.06 18.89 6.12
CA TRP A 153 -1.69 18.43 6.29
C TRP A 153 -0.99 19.01 7.52
N PRO A 154 -1.02 20.32 7.83
CA PRO A 154 -0.33 20.87 8.99
C PRO A 154 -0.81 20.28 10.32
N ASN A 155 -2.08 19.90 10.41
CA ASN A 155 -2.63 19.29 11.62
C ASN A 155 -2.17 17.83 11.79
N LEU A 156 -2.03 17.09 10.70
CA LEU A 156 -1.47 15.73 10.71
C LEU A 156 0.04 15.78 10.99
N ARG A 157 0.76 16.66 10.30
CA ARG A 157 2.20 16.84 10.40
C ARG A 157 2.70 17.14 11.81
N ARG A 158 1.94 17.91 12.58
CA ARG A 158 2.31 18.27 13.97
C ARG A 158 2.34 17.08 14.92
N GLN A 159 1.68 15.96 14.58
CA GLN A 159 1.52 14.80 15.45
C GLN A 159 2.55 13.71 15.18
N PHE A 160 3.26 13.76 14.06
CA PHE A 160 4.15 12.70 13.60
C PHE A 160 5.45 13.29 13.05
N SER A 161 6.56 12.62 13.32
CA SER A 161 7.87 12.91 12.74
C SER A 161 7.99 12.37 11.30
N ASP A 162 9.05 12.73 10.57
CA ASP A 162 9.34 12.22 9.24
C ASP A 162 9.47 10.69 9.21
N ASP A 163 9.99 10.11 10.29
CA ASP A 163 10.15 8.66 10.44
C ASP A 163 8.83 7.92 10.70
N GLU A 164 7.80 8.65 11.15
CA GLU A 164 6.49 8.09 11.48
C GLU A 164 5.44 8.32 10.40
N ILE A 165 5.74 9.10 9.37
CA ILE A 165 4.83 9.36 8.24
C ILE A 165 5.17 8.43 7.09
N PHE A 166 4.24 7.57 6.73
CA PHE A 166 4.36 6.61 5.63
C PHE A 166 3.39 6.94 4.51
N ASN A 167 3.79 6.64 3.29
CA ASN A 167 2.90 6.54 2.14
C ASN A 167 2.94 5.13 1.59
N ALA A 168 1.82 4.65 1.10
CA ALA A 168 1.70 3.33 0.47
C ALA A 168 0.88 3.42 -0.80
N ASP A 169 1.22 2.57 -1.78
CA ASP A 169 0.55 2.46 -3.07
C ASP A 169 0.79 1.11 -3.75
N GLU A 170 -0.05 0.75 -4.72
CA GLU A 170 0.07 -0.45 -5.53
C GLU A 170 0.56 -0.15 -6.93
N THR A 171 1.44 -1.03 -7.41
CA THR A 171 1.82 -1.02 -8.82
C THR A 171 1.65 -2.37 -9.47
N GLY A 172 1.11 -2.39 -10.69
CA GLY A 172 1.09 -3.58 -11.53
C GLY A 172 2.42 -3.79 -12.23
N LEU A 173 2.83 -5.06 -12.39
CA LEU A 173 4.07 -5.43 -13.02
C LEU A 173 3.89 -6.63 -13.95
N PHE A 174 4.14 -6.45 -15.26
CA PHE A 174 4.28 -7.56 -16.20
C PHE A 174 5.66 -8.19 -16.05
N TYR A 175 5.76 -9.20 -15.21
CA TYR A 175 7.06 -9.73 -14.78
C TYR A 175 7.78 -10.60 -15.81
N LYS A 176 7.10 -11.00 -16.89
CA LYS A 176 7.68 -11.76 -18.00
C LYS A 176 7.87 -10.94 -19.27
N LEU A 177 7.40 -9.70 -19.27
CA LEU A 177 7.36 -8.91 -20.48
C LEU A 177 8.76 -8.39 -20.79
N MET A 178 9.23 -8.72 -21.99
CA MET A 178 10.47 -8.21 -22.58
C MET A 178 10.18 -6.96 -23.42
N PRO A 179 11.21 -6.16 -23.77
CA PRO A 179 11.04 -5.04 -24.68
C PRO A 179 10.32 -5.47 -25.97
N ASP A 180 9.37 -4.68 -26.40
CA ASP A 180 8.61 -4.90 -27.66
C ASP A 180 9.32 -4.36 -28.89
N LYS A 181 10.33 -3.52 -28.70
CA LYS A 181 11.19 -2.96 -29.74
C LYS A 181 12.52 -3.71 -29.78
N THR A 182 13.05 -3.99 -30.97
CA THR A 182 14.34 -4.64 -31.17
C THR A 182 15.14 -3.94 -32.25
N LEU A 183 16.46 -3.99 -32.11
CA LEU A 183 17.37 -3.64 -33.19
C LEU A 183 17.40 -4.78 -34.20
N LYS A 184 17.45 -4.45 -35.47
CA LYS A 184 17.53 -5.42 -36.58
C LYS A 184 18.44 -4.90 -37.69
N PHE A 185 18.97 -5.81 -38.50
CA PHE A 185 19.64 -5.41 -39.72
C PHE A 185 18.65 -4.84 -40.74
N LYS A 186 19.13 -3.90 -41.56
CA LYS A 186 18.29 -3.27 -42.57
C LYS A 186 17.80 -4.34 -43.57
N GLY A 187 16.47 -4.47 -43.69
CA GLY A 187 15.83 -5.44 -44.58
C GLY A 187 15.35 -6.73 -43.90
N GLU A 188 15.67 -6.98 -42.61
CA GLU A 188 15.14 -8.12 -41.91
C GLU A 188 13.68 -7.93 -41.47
N ASN A 189 12.92 -9.04 -41.48
CA ASN A 189 11.60 -9.07 -40.85
C ASN A 189 11.73 -9.51 -39.39
N CYS A 190 11.25 -8.70 -38.46
CA CYS A 190 11.19 -9.09 -37.05
C CYS A 190 10.00 -10.01 -36.81
N SER A 191 10.25 -11.26 -36.44
CA SER A 191 9.25 -12.17 -35.89
C SER A 191 9.54 -12.31 -34.39
N GLY A 192 8.72 -11.71 -33.54
CA GLY A 192 8.81 -11.81 -32.08
C GLY A 192 7.88 -12.88 -31.52
N GLY A 193 8.25 -13.52 -30.45
CA GLY A 193 7.36 -14.39 -29.69
C GLY A 193 6.18 -13.61 -29.09
N LYS A 194 5.10 -14.33 -28.73
CA LYS A 194 3.92 -13.73 -28.07
C LYS A 194 4.33 -13.08 -26.76
N LEU A 195 4.10 -11.78 -26.62
CA LEU A 195 4.37 -11.03 -25.40
C LEU A 195 3.51 -11.58 -24.25
N SER A 196 4.16 -12.06 -23.19
CA SER A 196 3.45 -12.58 -22.03
C SER A 196 2.92 -11.43 -21.16
N LYS A 197 1.59 -11.38 -20.99
CA LYS A 197 0.91 -10.41 -20.12
C LYS A 197 0.65 -10.98 -18.71
N ASP A 198 1.50 -11.91 -18.25
CA ASP A 198 1.45 -12.39 -16.88
C ASP A 198 1.89 -11.30 -15.93
N ARG A 199 1.04 -11.00 -14.96
CA ARG A 199 1.24 -9.89 -14.03
C ARG A 199 1.20 -10.32 -12.57
N ILE A 200 1.87 -9.54 -11.75
CA ILE A 200 1.70 -9.46 -10.30
C ILE A 200 1.33 -8.03 -9.93
N THR A 201 0.77 -7.84 -8.76
CA THR A 201 0.62 -6.50 -8.14
C THR A 201 1.55 -6.44 -6.94
N VAL A 202 2.22 -5.31 -6.79
CA VAL A 202 3.19 -5.05 -5.73
C VAL A 202 2.69 -3.87 -4.91
N MET A 203 2.43 -4.07 -3.62
CA MET A 203 2.17 -3.02 -2.65
C MET A 203 3.50 -2.56 -2.06
N VAL A 204 3.80 -1.28 -2.20
CA VAL A 204 5.00 -0.62 -1.68
C VAL A 204 4.62 0.35 -0.57
N ALA A 205 5.47 0.48 0.45
CA ALA A 205 5.29 1.48 1.50
C ALA A 205 6.64 1.89 2.09
N ALA A 206 6.85 3.19 2.29
CA ALA A 206 8.06 3.74 2.90
C ALA A 206 7.72 5.00 3.70
N ASN A 207 8.58 5.35 4.66
CA ASN A 207 8.41 6.57 5.44
C ASN A 207 8.99 7.80 4.72
N MET A 208 8.58 8.98 5.16
CA MET A 208 8.92 10.27 4.55
C MET A 208 10.41 10.59 4.63
N SER A 209 11.10 10.13 5.68
CA SER A 209 12.57 10.27 5.79
C SER A 209 13.33 9.30 4.87
N GLY A 210 12.68 8.27 4.32
CA GLY A 210 13.30 7.21 3.51
C GLY A 210 14.14 6.19 4.31
N THR A 211 14.15 6.30 5.65
CA THR A 211 14.94 5.41 6.52
C THR A 211 14.30 4.03 6.70
N GLU A 212 12.97 3.94 6.61
CA GLU A 212 12.24 2.69 6.80
C GLU A 212 11.37 2.36 5.58
N LYS A 213 11.61 1.19 5.02
CA LYS A 213 10.82 0.59 3.93
C LYS A 213 10.08 -0.62 4.47
N LYS A 214 8.76 -0.67 4.26
CA LYS A 214 7.95 -1.83 4.63
C LYS A 214 8.30 -3.00 3.70
N LYS A 215 8.28 -4.20 4.23
CA LYS A 215 8.35 -5.44 3.46
C LYS A 215 7.26 -5.43 2.38
N LEU A 216 7.62 -5.74 1.14
CA LEU A 216 6.68 -5.73 0.02
C LEU A 216 5.56 -6.76 0.21
N LEU A 217 4.33 -6.40 -0.16
CA LEU A 217 3.26 -7.37 -0.37
C LEU A 217 3.11 -7.61 -1.87
N ILE A 218 3.24 -8.87 -2.29
CA ILE A 218 3.06 -9.26 -3.68
C ILE A 218 1.79 -10.09 -3.84
N ILE A 219 0.94 -9.68 -4.78
CA ILE A 219 -0.31 -10.35 -5.09
C ILE A 219 -0.17 -11.06 -6.43
N GLY A 220 -0.24 -12.38 -6.42
CA GLY A 220 -0.19 -13.24 -7.61
C GLY A 220 -1.55 -13.85 -7.96
N LYS A 221 -1.61 -14.65 -9.02
CA LYS A 221 -2.82 -15.36 -9.45
C LYS A 221 -3.04 -16.68 -8.72
N SER A 222 -1.97 -17.37 -8.35
CA SER A 222 -2.00 -18.71 -7.76
C SER A 222 -1.64 -18.66 -6.30
N GLN A 223 -2.34 -19.42 -5.47
CA GLN A 223 -2.03 -19.54 -4.05
C GLN A 223 -0.66 -20.22 -3.82
N LYS A 224 -0.43 -21.32 -4.51
CA LYS A 224 0.83 -22.10 -4.44
C LYS A 224 1.42 -22.24 -5.85
N PRO A 225 2.16 -21.22 -6.38
CA PRO A 225 2.84 -21.36 -7.65
C PRO A 225 3.82 -22.55 -7.63
N ARG A 226 3.96 -23.28 -8.75
CA ARG A 226 4.87 -24.43 -8.82
C ARG A 226 6.31 -24.10 -8.45
N CYS A 227 6.74 -22.86 -8.70
CA CYS A 227 8.09 -22.37 -8.35
C CYS A 227 8.29 -22.18 -6.85
N PHE A 228 7.24 -22.22 -6.01
CA PHE A 228 7.37 -22.16 -4.55
C PHE A 228 7.61 -23.53 -3.92
N ARG A 229 7.58 -24.60 -4.72
CA ARG A 229 7.91 -25.94 -4.25
C ARG A 229 9.32 -25.92 -3.69
N SER A 230 9.50 -26.30 -2.43
CA SER A 230 10.75 -26.27 -1.70
C SER A 230 11.22 -24.89 -1.16
N VAL A 231 10.45 -23.81 -1.35
CA VAL A 231 10.74 -22.50 -0.76
C VAL A 231 10.16 -22.44 0.66
N LYS A 232 11.03 -22.29 1.67
CA LYS A 232 10.62 -22.22 3.09
C LYS A 232 10.10 -20.85 3.50
N SER A 233 10.69 -19.78 2.98
CA SER A 233 10.30 -18.42 3.26
C SER A 233 10.55 -17.53 2.06
N LEU A 234 9.69 -16.54 1.88
CA LEU A 234 9.86 -15.52 0.86
C LEU A 234 10.37 -14.22 1.51
N PRO A 235 11.19 -13.44 0.80
CA PRO A 235 11.64 -12.13 1.29
C PRO A 235 10.51 -11.09 1.32
N VAL A 236 9.33 -11.45 0.83
CA VAL A 236 8.14 -10.62 0.70
C VAL A 236 6.94 -11.30 1.35
N ASP A 237 5.88 -10.56 1.64
CA ASP A 237 4.58 -11.11 1.96
C ASP A 237 3.88 -11.47 0.65
N TYR A 238 3.26 -12.66 0.60
CA TYR A 238 2.61 -13.14 -0.60
C TYR A 238 1.13 -13.39 -0.37
N ALA A 239 0.32 -12.83 -1.25
CA ALA A 239 -1.12 -13.07 -1.30
C ALA A 239 -1.53 -13.46 -2.72
N ASN A 240 -2.76 -13.93 -2.89
CA ASN A 240 -3.25 -14.30 -4.20
C ASN A 240 -4.73 -13.99 -4.38
N ASN A 241 -5.10 -13.71 -5.61
CA ASN A 241 -6.47 -13.83 -6.10
C ASN A 241 -6.46 -14.05 -7.62
N ARG A 242 -7.61 -14.44 -8.17
CA ARG A 242 -7.73 -14.82 -9.60
C ARG A 242 -7.22 -13.76 -10.58
N ARG A 243 -7.29 -12.49 -10.23
CA ARG A 243 -6.89 -11.36 -11.08
C ARG A 243 -5.51 -10.79 -10.70
N ALA A 244 -4.95 -11.22 -9.59
CA ALA A 244 -3.76 -10.63 -8.99
C ALA A 244 -3.93 -9.12 -8.75
N TRP A 245 -5.05 -8.72 -8.14
CA TRP A 245 -5.40 -7.33 -7.84
C TRP A 245 -5.48 -7.11 -6.33
N MET A 246 -5.29 -5.87 -5.89
CA MET A 246 -5.62 -5.48 -4.52
C MET A 246 -7.14 -5.53 -4.36
N THR A 247 -7.58 -6.08 -3.23
CA THR A 247 -8.98 -6.10 -2.80
C THR A 247 -9.09 -5.47 -1.42
N SER A 248 -10.30 -5.04 -1.05
CA SER A 248 -10.54 -4.46 0.28
C SER A 248 -10.14 -5.40 1.42
N GLU A 249 -10.36 -6.70 1.25
CA GLU A 249 -9.99 -7.73 2.23
C GLU A 249 -8.46 -7.87 2.37
N LEU A 250 -7.74 -7.90 1.24
CA LEU A 250 -6.28 -7.98 1.25
C LEU A 250 -5.64 -6.72 1.85
N PHE A 251 -6.19 -5.54 1.51
CA PHE A 251 -5.73 -4.28 2.09
C PHE A 251 -6.00 -4.23 3.61
N GLU A 252 -7.21 -4.58 4.04
CA GLU A 252 -7.57 -4.59 5.46
C GLU A 252 -6.70 -5.59 6.24
N LYS A 253 -6.46 -6.79 5.70
CA LYS A 253 -5.59 -7.79 6.31
C LYS A 253 -4.16 -7.25 6.44
N TRP A 254 -3.59 -6.73 5.36
CA TRP A 254 -2.24 -6.16 5.34
C TRP A 254 -2.09 -5.03 6.37
N LEU A 255 -3.09 -4.16 6.45
CA LEU A 255 -3.11 -3.03 7.38
C LEU A 255 -3.18 -3.49 8.85
N ARG A 256 -4.04 -4.48 9.16
CA ARG A 256 -4.18 -5.05 10.50
C ARG A 256 -2.95 -5.84 10.93
N ASP A 257 -2.32 -6.57 10.02
CA ASP A 257 -1.07 -7.28 10.28
C ASP A 257 0.04 -6.27 10.63
N TRP A 258 0.13 -5.18 9.88
CA TRP A 258 1.09 -4.11 10.17
C TRP A 258 0.79 -3.39 11.48
N ASP A 259 -0.46 -3.07 11.77
CA ASP A 259 -0.86 -2.45 13.04
C ASP A 259 -0.47 -3.31 14.23
N ARG A 260 -0.67 -4.64 14.16
CA ARG A 260 -0.24 -5.58 15.22
C ARG A 260 1.28 -5.54 15.45
N ASP A 261 2.06 -5.46 14.40
CA ASP A 261 3.52 -5.41 14.52
C ASP A 261 3.97 -4.07 15.11
N LEU A 262 3.37 -2.96 14.70
CA LEU A 262 3.63 -1.64 15.29
C LEU A 262 3.24 -1.55 16.77
N VAL A 263 2.14 -2.20 17.16
CA VAL A 263 1.74 -2.30 18.58
C VAL A 263 2.82 -3.02 19.40
N LYS A 264 3.38 -4.15 18.89
CA LYS A 264 4.48 -4.87 19.55
C LYS A 264 5.72 -3.98 19.69
N MET A 265 6.04 -3.18 18.67
CA MET A 265 7.16 -2.24 18.66
C MET A 265 6.89 -0.94 19.42
N LYS A 266 5.65 -0.74 19.91
CA LYS A 266 5.19 0.51 20.55
C LYS A 266 5.37 1.76 19.66
N LYS A 267 5.36 1.58 18.37
CA LYS A 267 5.43 2.66 17.36
C LYS A 267 4.02 3.09 16.95
N LYS A 268 3.87 4.38 16.66
CA LYS A 268 2.66 4.94 16.03
C LYS A 268 3.06 5.57 14.71
N ILE A 269 2.25 5.41 13.69
CA ILE A 269 2.50 5.98 12.37
C ILE A 269 1.25 6.66 11.79
N LEU A 270 1.50 7.63 10.90
CA LEU A 270 0.52 8.17 9.98
C LEU A 270 0.73 7.47 8.64
N LEU A 271 -0.30 6.81 8.13
CA LEU A 271 -0.26 6.18 6.81
C LEU A 271 -1.13 6.97 5.83
N LEU A 272 -0.48 7.53 4.82
CA LEU A 272 -1.12 8.21 3.69
C LEU A 272 -1.40 7.21 2.58
N VAL A 273 -2.63 7.15 2.10
CA VAL A 273 -3.04 6.30 0.97
C VAL A 273 -3.96 7.09 0.05
N ASP A 274 -4.07 6.67 -1.19
CA ASP A 274 -5.03 7.22 -2.11
C ASP A 274 -6.49 6.82 -1.74
N ASN A 275 -7.46 7.50 -2.34
CA ASN A 275 -8.87 7.22 -2.08
C ASN A 275 -9.44 6.16 -3.02
N CYS A 276 -8.69 5.06 -3.23
CA CYS A 276 -9.12 3.93 -4.05
C CYS A 276 -10.27 3.16 -3.37
N PRO A 277 -11.25 2.63 -4.12
CA PRO A 277 -12.32 1.78 -3.57
C PRO A 277 -11.82 0.51 -2.86
N ALA A 278 -10.65 0.01 -3.25
CA ALA A 278 -10.01 -1.13 -2.58
C ALA A 278 -9.42 -0.80 -1.20
N HIS A 279 -9.36 0.48 -0.83
CA HIS A 279 -8.85 0.96 0.46
C HIS A 279 -10.02 1.32 1.40
N PRO A 280 -10.58 0.37 2.16
CA PRO A 280 -11.63 0.67 3.11
C PRO A 280 -11.10 1.52 4.27
N ASN A 281 -11.98 2.35 4.83
CA ASN A 281 -11.65 3.07 6.06
C ASN A 281 -11.74 2.10 7.26
N VAL A 282 -10.60 1.66 7.76
CA VAL A 282 -10.49 0.76 8.92
C VAL A 282 -10.38 1.59 10.19
N THR A 283 -11.30 1.41 11.13
CA THR A 283 -11.53 2.36 12.24
C THR A 283 -10.93 1.97 13.59
N ASP A 284 -10.53 0.73 13.77
CA ASP A 284 -10.15 0.14 15.06
C ASP A 284 -8.63 -0.15 15.16
N LEU A 285 -7.82 0.52 14.34
CA LEU A 285 -6.37 0.46 14.40
C LEU A 285 -5.84 1.15 15.66
N LYS A 286 -4.81 0.58 16.28
CA LYS A 286 -4.23 1.04 17.54
C LYS A 286 -2.99 1.91 17.36
N SER A 287 -2.18 1.60 16.35
CA SER A 287 -0.89 2.23 16.06
C SER A 287 -0.87 2.99 14.75
N ILE A 288 -1.76 2.66 13.80
CA ILE A 288 -1.84 3.34 12.51
C ILE A 288 -2.96 4.38 12.53
N THR A 289 -2.60 5.63 12.21
CA THR A 289 -3.55 6.68 11.83
C THR A 289 -3.66 6.68 10.31
N LEU A 290 -4.79 6.20 9.77
CA LEU A 290 -5.01 6.14 8.33
C LEU A 290 -5.56 7.47 7.83
N ALA A 291 -4.90 8.08 6.84
CA ALA A 291 -5.33 9.32 6.20
C ALA A 291 -5.40 9.15 4.68
N PHE A 292 -6.50 9.59 4.10
CA PHE A 292 -6.74 9.49 2.66
C PHE A 292 -6.38 10.80 1.97
N LEU A 293 -5.66 10.68 0.86
CA LEU A 293 -5.43 11.80 -0.05
C LEU A 293 -6.74 12.23 -0.73
N PRO A 294 -6.89 13.50 -1.13
CA PRO A 294 -8.08 13.94 -1.83
C PRO A 294 -8.29 13.16 -3.14
N PRO A 295 -9.53 12.94 -3.56
CA PRO A 295 -9.81 12.27 -4.83
C PRO A 295 -9.20 13.02 -6.02
N ASN A 296 -8.68 12.30 -7.01
CA ASN A 296 -8.07 12.81 -8.24
C ASN A 296 -6.84 13.72 -8.02
N THR A 297 -6.10 13.52 -6.93
CA THR A 297 -4.86 14.25 -6.65
C THR A 297 -3.62 13.34 -6.63
N THR A 298 -3.78 12.07 -6.94
CA THR A 298 -2.75 11.04 -6.91
C THR A 298 -1.51 11.44 -7.71
N SER A 299 -1.70 11.98 -8.92
CA SER A 299 -0.59 12.44 -9.78
C SER A 299 0.24 13.58 -9.20
N VAL A 300 -0.23 14.26 -8.15
CA VAL A 300 0.48 15.37 -7.50
C VAL A 300 0.84 15.06 -6.06
N LEU A 301 -0.10 14.47 -5.29
CA LEU A 301 0.05 14.28 -3.84
C LEU A 301 0.48 12.86 -3.42
N GLN A 302 0.57 11.89 -4.34
CA GLN A 302 0.96 10.52 -3.99
C GLN A 302 2.48 10.37 -4.11
N PRO A 303 3.26 10.36 -3.01
CA PRO A 303 4.72 10.29 -3.08
C PRO A 303 5.25 9.07 -3.82
N MET A 304 4.55 7.91 -3.72
CA MET A 304 4.94 6.69 -4.44
C MET A 304 4.92 6.90 -5.95
N ASP A 305 3.96 7.68 -6.48
CA ASP A 305 3.86 7.99 -7.91
C ASP A 305 4.84 9.08 -8.37
N GLN A 306 5.41 9.86 -7.43
CA GLN A 306 6.35 10.94 -7.75
C GLN A 306 7.75 10.44 -8.14
N GLY A 307 7.93 9.12 -8.33
CA GLY A 307 9.20 8.55 -8.80
C GLY A 307 9.60 7.25 -8.11
N ILE A 308 9.10 6.95 -6.91
CA ILE A 308 9.46 5.73 -6.17
C ILE A 308 9.09 4.47 -6.97
N ILE A 309 7.84 4.39 -7.43
CA ILE A 309 7.36 3.26 -8.25
C ILE A 309 8.12 3.18 -9.58
N ARG A 310 8.40 4.31 -10.23
CA ARG A 310 9.18 4.36 -11.48
C ARG A 310 10.60 3.84 -11.26
N SER A 311 11.29 4.27 -10.21
CA SER A 311 12.63 3.79 -9.87
C SER A 311 12.64 2.29 -9.53
N LEU A 312 11.63 1.79 -8.79
CA LEU A 312 11.45 0.35 -8.55
C LEU A 312 11.33 -0.43 -9.86
N LYS A 313 10.48 0.03 -10.78
CA LYS A 313 10.28 -0.61 -12.10
C LYS A 313 11.56 -0.58 -12.94
N THR A 314 12.27 0.53 -12.97
CA THR A 314 13.55 0.68 -13.67
C THR A 314 14.56 -0.37 -13.20
N ASN A 315 14.77 -0.48 -11.90
CA ASN A 315 15.68 -1.46 -11.31
C ASN A 315 15.22 -2.91 -11.56
N PHE A 316 13.91 -3.17 -11.48
CA PHE A 316 13.35 -4.48 -11.81
C PHE A 316 13.60 -4.85 -13.28
N ARG A 317 13.34 -3.93 -14.23
CA ARG A 317 13.57 -4.15 -15.66
C ARG A 317 15.04 -4.39 -15.97
N LYS A 318 15.94 -3.67 -15.30
CA LYS A 318 17.38 -3.91 -15.38
C LYS A 318 17.74 -5.34 -14.93
N ASN A 319 17.25 -5.77 -13.77
CA ASN A 319 17.48 -7.12 -13.27
C ASN A 319 16.93 -8.20 -14.22
N LEU A 320 15.75 -7.96 -14.81
CA LEU A 320 15.12 -8.86 -15.76
C LEU A 320 15.97 -9.03 -17.03
N VAL A 321 16.44 -7.93 -17.61
CA VAL A 321 17.31 -7.95 -18.82
C VAL A 321 18.64 -8.65 -18.50
N LEU A 322 19.28 -8.33 -17.38
CA LEU A 322 20.53 -8.99 -16.97
C LEU A 322 20.35 -10.49 -16.78
N LYS A 323 19.25 -10.93 -16.18
CA LYS A 323 18.95 -12.36 -16.04
C LYS A 323 18.81 -13.04 -17.40
N MET A 324 18.14 -12.39 -18.35
CA MET A 324 17.98 -12.93 -19.70
C MET A 324 19.31 -13.03 -20.44
N ILE A 325 20.19 -12.02 -20.35
CA ILE A 325 21.53 -12.04 -20.94
C ILE A 325 22.31 -13.22 -20.36
N ASN A 326 22.34 -13.38 -19.04
CA ASN A 326 23.05 -14.49 -18.38
C ASN A 326 22.53 -15.86 -18.81
N CYS A 327 21.22 -16.02 -19.02
CA CYS A 327 20.66 -17.27 -19.54
C CYS A 327 21.08 -17.56 -20.99
N LEU A 328 21.20 -16.53 -21.83
CA LEU A 328 21.66 -16.66 -23.21
C LEU A 328 23.13 -17.03 -23.29
N ASP A 329 23.98 -16.41 -22.47
CA ASP A 329 25.42 -16.67 -22.43
C ASP A 329 25.75 -18.07 -21.91
N ALA A 330 24.91 -18.60 -21.00
CA ALA A 330 25.07 -19.96 -20.45
C ALA A 330 24.67 -21.09 -21.42
N ASN A 331 24.25 -20.78 -22.68
CA ASN A 331 23.74 -21.76 -23.65
C ASN A 331 22.62 -22.67 -23.12
N GLU A 332 21.87 -22.21 -22.15
CA GLU A 332 20.76 -22.96 -21.57
C GLU A 332 19.56 -22.95 -22.53
N HIS A 333 19.44 -24.01 -23.34
CA HIS A 333 18.36 -24.15 -24.31
C HIS A 333 16.97 -24.24 -23.64
N ASN A 334 16.10 -23.28 -23.96
CA ASN A 334 14.63 -23.29 -23.92
C ASN A 334 13.88 -23.51 -22.59
N SER A 335 14.43 -24.13 -21.56
CA SER A 335 13.68 -24.36 -20.31
C SER A 335 14.02 -23.37 -19.18
N SER A 336 15.25 -22.88 -19.12
CA SER A 336 15.71 -21.95 -18.06
C SER A 336 15.47 -20.46 -18.37
N THR A 337 15.13 -20.11 -19.63
CA THR A 337 14.77 -18.74 -20.01
C THR A 337 13.37 -18.30 -19.54
N LYS A 338 12.58 -19.21 -18.94
CA LYS A 338 11.24 -18.87 -18.46
C LYS A 338 11.28 -18.21 -17.09
N ILE A 339 10.99 -16.91 -17.04
CA ILE A 339 10.85 -16.17 -15.80
C ILE A 339 9.66 -16.71 -14.99
N THR A 340 9.92 -17.12 -13.75
CA THR A 340 8.91 -17.60 -12.80
C THR A 340 8.43 -16.47 -11.88
N VAL A 341 7.33 -16.71 -11.15
CA VAL A 341 6.88 -15.76 -10.10
C VAL A 341 7.93 -15.61 -8.99
N LEU A 342 8.65 -16.68 -8.66
CA LEU A 342 9.74 -16.63 -7.67
C LEU A 342 10.88 -15.72 -8.15
N ASP A 343 11.28 -15.83 -9.41
CA ASP A 343 12.29 -14.95 -10.00
C ASP A 343 11.85 -13.49 -9.92
N ALA A 344 10.58 -13.24 -10.25
CA ALA A 344 10.01 -11.89 -10.17
C ALA A 344 10.03 -11.35 -8.74
N ILE A 345 9.67 -12.16 -7.75
CA ILE A 345 9.72 -11.81 -6.32
C ILE A 345 11.13 -11.44 -5.91
N LEU A 346 12.12 -12.25 -6.26
CA LEU A 346 13.52 -11.98 -5.91
C LEU A 346 14.05 -10.70 -6.57
N MET A 347 13.74 -10.50 -7.86
CA MET A 347 14.17 -9.32 -8.60
C MET A 347 13.51 -8.04 -8.10
N VAL A 348 12.21 -8.06 -7.77
CA VAL A 348 11.52 -6.87 -7.27
C VAL A 348 11.94 -6.54 -5.84
N ASN A 349 12.21 -7.56 -5.01
CA ASN A 349 12.75 -7.35 -3.68
C ASN A 349 14.16 -6.75 -3.71
N ASP A 350 15.02 -7.22 -4.61
CA ASP A 350 16.35 -6.64 -4.83
C ASP A 350 16.25 -5.18 -5.31
N ALA A 351 15.34 -4.90 -6.26
CA ALA A 351 15.08 -3.55 -6.72
C ALA A 351 14.58 -2.62 -5.60
N TRP A 352 13.72 -3.12 -4.71
CA TRP A 352 13.23 -2.38 -3.55
C TRP A 352 14.33 -2.09 -2.53
N ASN A 353 15.19 -3.07 -2.26
CA ASN A 353 16.30 -2.92 -1.33
C ASN A 353 17.34 -1.89 -1.82
N LYS A 354 17.56 -1.82 -3.12
CA LYS A 354 18.48 -0.86 -3.77
C LYS A 354 17.96 0.58 -3.80
N MET A 355 16.65 0.79 -3.52
CA MET A 355 16.07 2.13 -3.47
C MET A 355 16.74 2.97 -2.40
N SER A 356 17.27 4.13 -2.76
CA SER A 356 17.98 5.02 -1.83
C SER A 356 17.02 5.78 -0.91
N GLN A 357 17.54 6.19 0.23
CA GLN A 357 16.82 7.05 1.16
C GLN A 357 16.51 8.42 0.55
N SER A 358 17.48 8.98 -0.20
CA SER A 358 17.36 10.28 -0.86
C SER A 358 16.27 10.30 -1.89
N THR A 359 16.16 9.26 -2.74
CA THR A 359 15.08 9.11 -3.73
C THR A 359 13.71 9.16 -3.07
N ILE A 360 13.51 8.41 -1.97
CA ILE A 360 12.23 8.38 -1.26
C ILE A 360 11.93 9.77 -0.67
N HIS A 361 12.88 10.36 0.04
CA HIS A 361 12.71 11.68 0.65
C HIS A 361 12.38 12.77 -0.38
N ASN A 362 13.09 12.77 -1.52
CA ASN A 362 12.86 13.72 -2.61
C ASN A 362 11.46 13.57 -3.23
N CYS A 363 10.93 12.35 -3.35
CA CYS A 363 9.56 12.14 -3.82
C CYS A 363 8.50 12.70 -2.86
N PHE A 364 8.70 12.61 -1.55
CA PHE A 364 7.83 13.27 -0.57
C PHE A 364 7.94 14.80 -0.63
N LYS A 365 9.14 15.33 -0.84
CA LYS A 365 9.37 16.75 -1.05
C LYS A 365 8.67 17.24 -2.32
N HIS A 366 8.79 16.51 -3.42
CA HIS A 366 8.12 16.81 -4.70
C HIS A 366 6.60 16.80 -4.58
N ALA A 367 6.03 15.87 -3.80
CA ALA A 367 4.60 15.83 -3.50
C ALA A 367 4.13 16.96 -2.54
N GLY A 368 5.01 17.83 -2.06
CA GLY A 368 4.67 19.00 -1.24
C GLY A 368 4.53 18.71 0.26
N PHE A 369 4.98 17.56 0.75
CA PHE A 369 4.89 17.20 2.17
C PHE A 369 6.00 17.81 3.04
N ILE A 370 7.09 18.25 2.41
CA ILE A 370 8.25 18.82 3.08
C ILE A 370 8.39 20.27 2.62
N GLU A 371 8.33 21.21 3.57
CA GLU A 371 8.51 22.64 3.29
C GLU A 371 9.96 22.93 2.92
N ASN A 372 10.18 23.72 1.87
CA ASN A 372 11.49 24.32 1.60
C ASN A 372 11.73 25.43 2.60
N HIS A 373 12.87 25.43 3.27
CA HIS A 373 13.29 26.47 4.24
C HIS A 373 13.40 27.88 3.63
N ASP A 374 13.27 28.05 2.33
CA ASP A 374 13.48 29.33 1.63
C ASP A 374 12.21 30.10 1.29
N GLY A 375 11.03 29.67 1.74
CA GLY A 375 9.79 30.46 1.69
C GLY A 375 9.32 30.91 0.29
N LEU A 376 9.87 30.35 -0.79
CA LEU A 376 9.50 30.65 -2.18
C LEU A 376 8.46 29.65 -2.70
N PRO A 377 7.46 30.09 -3.49
CA PRO A 377 6.51 29.19 -4.13
C PRO A 377 7.26 28.23 -5.04
N ILE A 378 6.91 26.95 -4.96
CA ILE A 378 7.48 25.88 -5.77
C ILE A 378 7.25 26.21 -7.25
N GLN A 379 8.25 26.75 -7.93
CA GLN A 379 8.35 26.61 -9.37
C GLN A 379 8.80 25.18 -9.63
N ILE A 380 7.90 24.38 -10.18
CA ILE A 380 8.17 23.01 -10.62
C ILE A 380 9.21 23.09 -11.73
N SER A 381 10.49 22.96 -11.37
CA SER A 381 11.53 22.69 -12.35
C SER A 381 11.61 21.16 -12.53
N GLU A 382 11.39 20.72 -13.75
CA GLU A 382 11.40 19.29 -14.14
C GLU A 382 12.77 18.60 -14.00
N HIS A 383 13.79 19.22 -13.37
CA HIS A 383 15.18 18.79 -13.47
C HIS A 383 16.01 18.87 -12.17
N GLU A 384 15.52 18.38 -11.03
CA GLU A 384 16.40 18.14 -9.88
C GLU A 384 16.14 16.76 -9.26
N PHE A 385 16.40 15.70 -10.04
CA PHE A 385 16.75 14.40 -9.50
C PHE A 385 18.26 14.32 -9.44
N ASP A 386 18.81 13.95 -8.27
CA ASP A 386 20.25 13.72 -8.11
C ASP A 386 20.72 12.70 -9.15
N GLU A 387 21.63 13.12 -10.04
CA GLU A 387 22.15 12.31 -11.15
C GLU A 387 22.94 11.07 -10.67
N GLU A 388 23.22 10.93 -9.37
CA GLU A 388 24.01 9.82 -8.83
C GLU A 388 23.21 8.53 -8.60
N ASP A 389 21.89 8.61 -8.32
CA ASP A 389 21.05 7.42 -8.09
C ASP A 389 20.35 6.90 -9.35
N ASP A 390 20.12 7.77 -10.31
CA ASP A 390 19.72 7.44 -11.68
C ASP A 390 20.94 7.48 -12.60
N VAL A 391 21.83 6.50 -12.50
CA VAL A 391 22.69 6.19 -13.63
C VAL A 391 21.74 5.60 -14.69
N PRO A 392 21.24 6.41 -15.65
CA PRO A 392 20.32 5.92 -16.63
C PRO A 392 21.03 4.77 -17.37
N LEU A 393 20.30 3.75 -17.79
CA LEU A 393 20.82 2.75 -18.72
C LEU A 393 21.42 3.44 -19.97
N SER A 394 21.03 4.67 -20.26
CA SER A 394 21.67 5.56 -21.23
C SER A 394 23.16 5.85 -20.94
N LEU A 395 23.60 5.91 -19.67
CA LEU A 395 25.01 5.99 -19.32
C LEU A 395 25.69 4.61 -19.36
N TRP A 396 24.92 3.55 -19.05
CA TRP A 396 25.40 2.19 -19.24
C TRP A 396 25.59 1.85 -20.72
N SER A 397 24.69 2.33 -21.61
CA SER A 397 24.87 2.23 -23.06
C SER A 397 26.01 3.10 -23.61
N ARG A 398 26.35 4.21 -22.95
CA ARG A 398 27.54 5.03 -23.28
C ARG A 398 28.85 4.36 -22.91
N ASN A 399 28.88 3.57 -21.82
CA ASN A 399 30.05 2.79 -21.43
C ASN A 399 30.27 1.53 -22.30
N LEU A 400 29.28 1.12 -23.08
CA LEU A 400 29.37 0.03 -24.07
C LEU A 400 29.58 0.53 -25.51
N ASN A 401 30.50 1.51 -25.67
CA ASN A 401 31.02 1.96 -26.97
C ASN A 401 30.04 1.71 -28.13
N SER A 402 29.19 2.66 -28.49
CA SER A 402 28.91 2.99 -29.87
C SER A 402 27.79 4.01 -30.09
N ASP A 403 27.98 4.84 -31.06
CA ASP A 403 27.10 5.84 -31.66
C ASP A 403 25.71 5.29 -32.08
N SER A 404 24.81 5.16 -31.14
CA SER A 404 23.42 4.79 -31.45
C SER A 404 22.45 5.70 -30.68
N LEU A 405 21.96 6.70 -31.40
CA LEU A 405 21.06 7.77 -30.97
C LEU A 405 19.62 7.31 -30.63
N ALA A 406 19.33 6.01 -30.52
CA ALA A 406 17.96 5.50 -30.31
C ALA A 406 17.68 4.88 -28.92
N ALA A 407 18.63 4.94 -27.98
CA ALA A 407 18.58 4.11 -26.77
C ALA A 407 17.71 4.65 -25.60
N PRO A 408 17.64 5.96 -25.28
CA PRO A 408 16.93 6.43 -24.08
C PRO A 408 15.42 6.26 -24.17
N GLU A 409 14.79 6.69 -25.26
CA GLU A 409 13.32 6.63 -25.45
C GLU A 409 12.77 5.19 -25.45
N MET A 410 13.51 4.24 -26.01
CA MET A 410 13.10 2.82 -26.02
C MET A 410 13.10 2.20 -24.62
N TRP A 411 13.99 2.69 -23.74
CA TRP A 411 14.07 2.19 -22.36
C TRP A 411 12.96 2.77 -21.49
N GLU A 412 12.68 4.04 -21.63
CA GLU A 412 11.57 4.70 -20.92
C GLU A 412 10.23 4.07 -21.25
N ASP A 413 9.93 3.85 -22.54
CA ASP A 413 8.74 3.12 -22.99
C ASP A 413 8.64 1.73 -22.36
N TYR A 414 9.77 1.03 -22.20
CA TYR A 414 9.79 -0.30 -21.57
C TYR A 414 9.56 -0.26 -20.06
N VAL A 415 10.06 0.73 -19.36
CA VAL A 415 9.80 0.94 -17.92
C VAL A 415 8.33 1.26 -17.70
N ASP A 416 7.75 2.12 -18.53
CA ASP A 416 6.38 2.62 -18.39
C ASP A 416 5.31 1.73 -19.01
N ILE A 417 5.68 0.59 -19.60
CA ILE A 417 4.75 -0.35 -20.26
C ILE A 417 3.66 -0.90 -19.33
N ASP A 418 3.89 -0.81 -18.03
CA ASP A 418 2.97 -1.23 -16.97
C ASP A 418 2.12 -0.07 -16.41
N SER A 419 2.29 1.16 -16.85
CA SER A 419 1.65 2.35 -16.26
C SER A 419 0.12 2.33 -16.34
N ALA A 420 -0.43 1.72 -17.38
CA ALA A 420 -1.88 1.58 -17.59
C ALA A 420 -2.50 0.33 -16.92
N LEU A 421 -1.73 -0.43 -16.12
CA LEU A 421 -2.27 -1.61 -15.45
C LEU A 421 -3.19 -1.23 -14.29
N LEU A 422 -4.43 -1.71 -14.34
CA LEU A 422 -5.31 -1.66 -13.18
C LEU A 422 -4.75 -2.56 -12.07
N THR A 423 -4.57 -2.03 -10.89
CA THR A 423 -3.99 -2.70 -9.71
C THR A 423 -5.01 -3.13 -8.70
N SER A 424 -6.18 -2.50 -8.72
CA SER A 424 -7.29 -2.76 -7.80
C SER A 424 -8.54 -3.23 -8.53
N GLU A 425 -9.36 -4.01 -7.86
CA GLU A 425 -10.67 -4.42 -8.35
C GLU A 425 -11.68 -3.31 -8.09
N GLU A 426 -12.40 -2.93 -9.14
CA GLU A 426 -13.62 -2.14 -8.94
C GLU A 426 -14.71 -3.08 -8.43
N PRO A 427 -15.18 -2.91 -7.19
CA PRO A 427 -16.23 -3.76 -6.66
C PRO A 427 -17.52 -3.54 -7.45
N THR A 428 -18.14 -4.65 -7.92
CA THR A 428 -19.49 -4.60 -8.45
C THR A 428 -20.49 -4.34 -7.32
N ASP A 429 -21.73 -3.97 -7.65
CA ASP A 429 -22.77 -3.79 -6.64
C ASP A 429 -22.95 -5.04 -5.77
N GLU A 430 -22.85 -6.25 -6.39
CA GLU A 430 -22.91 -7.54 -5.71
C GLU A 430 -21.75 -7.69 -4.72
N ASN A 431 -20.55 -7.36 -5.14
CA ASN A 431 -19.36 -7.43 -4.27
C ASN A 431 -19.45 -6.44 -3.11
N ILE A 432 -19.97 -5.23 -3.35
CA ILE A 432 -20.19 -4.23 -2.30
C ILE A 432 -21.16 -4.77 -1.24
N VAL A 433 -22.28 -5.37 -1.69
CA VAL A 433 -23.30 -5.95 -0.80
C VAL A 433 -22.75 -7.16 -0.03
N GLN A 434 -22.05 -8.08 -0.73
CA GLN A 434 -21.45 -9.27 -0.09
C GLN A 434 -20.42 -8.90 0.97
N ASN A 435 -19.54 -7.93 0.69
CA ASN A 435 -18.51 -7.48 1.64
C ASN A 435 -19.13 -6.84 2.90
N ILE A 436 -20.25 -6.15 2.77
CA ILE A 436 -20.95 -5.55 3.91
C ILE A 436 -21.64 -6.64 4.74
N ASN A 437 -22.32 -7.61 4.08
CA ASN A 437 -22.97 -8.73 4.76
C ASN A 437 -21.97 -9.68 5.45
N ALA A 438 -20.81 -9.95 4.82
CA ALA A 438 -19.77 -10.80 5.39
C ALA A 438 -19.16 -10.20 6.68
N LYS A 439 -19.12 -8.88 6.80
CA LYS A 439 -18.68 -8.21 8.05
C LYS A 439 -19.62 -8.45 9.24
N GLU A 440 -20.89 -8.72 8.99
CA GLU A 440 -21.86 -9.05 10.05
C GLU A 440 -21.77 -10.54 10.49
N GLN A 441 -21.18 -11.43 9.65
CA GLN A 441 -21.08 -12.87 9.93
C GLN A 441 -19.74 -13.30 10.57
N LEU A 442 -18.68 -12.49 10.48
CA LEU A 442 -17.35 -12.82 11.02
C LEU A 442 -17.22 -12.68 12.55
N GLU A 443 -18.30 -12.43 13.30
CA GLU A 443 -18.31 -12.57 14.76
C GLU A 443 -18.60 -14.00 15.27
N SER A 444 -18.81 -14.96 14.36
CA SER A 444 -18.99 -16.38 14.73
C SER A 444 -18.45 -17.29 13.61
N ASP A 445 -17.25 -17.81 13.71
CA ASP A 445 -16.94 -19.24 13.50
C ASP A 445 -15.42 -19.50 13.33
N GLY A 446 -15.03 -20.65 13.86
CA GLY A 446 -13.68 -21.08 14.13
C GLY A 446 -12.88 -21.65 12.96
N GLU A 447 -11.65 -21.98 13.27
CA GLU A 447 -10.57 -22.41 12.39
C GLU A 447 -10.71 -23.86 11.90
N GLU A 448 -10.41 -24.12 10.60
CA GLU A 448 -10.16 -25.47 10.06
C GLU A 448 -8.68 -25.63 9.67
N GLU A 449 -8.08 -26.75 10.10
CA GLU A 449 -6.70 -27.15 9.85
C GLU A 449 -6.52 -27.83 8.48
N VAL A 450 -5.37 -27.59 7.81
CA VAL A 450 -4.97 -28.23 6.55
C VAL A 450 -3.60 -28.91 6.70
N GLU A 451 -3.52 -30.17 6.27
CA GLU A 451 -2.36 -31.07 6.35
C GLU A 451 -1.14 -30.62 5.53
N GLU A 452 0.08 -30.81 6.09
CA GLU A 452 1.37 -30.41 5.53
C GLU A 452 2.15 -31.58 4.90
N GLU A 453 2.81 -31.37 3.74
CA GLU A 453 3.75 -32.29 3.09
C GLU A 453 5.21 -32.15 3.60
N PRO A 454 6.06 -33.22 3.56
CA PRO A 454 7.33 -33.27 4.27
C PRO A 454 8.43 -32.33 3.69
N LEU A 455 9.14 -31.69 4.58
CA LEU A 455 10.22 -30.73 4.33
C LEU A 455 11.58 -31.45 4.17
N PRO A 456 12.58 -30.89 3.43
CA PRO A 456 13.92 -31.44 3.32
C PRO A 456 14.60 -31.58 4.69
N THR A 457 15.38 -32.64 4.86
CA THR A 457 16.03 -32.96 6.11
C THR A 457 17.16 -31.98 6.45
N ALA A 458 17.45 -31.81 7.75
CA ALA A 458 18.54 -30.95 8.19
C ALA A 458 19.94 -31.45 7.71
N GLU A 459 20.05 -32.73 7.39
CA GLU A 459 21.26 -33.37 6.84
C GLU A 459 21.47 -32.94 5.37
N GLU A 460 20.42 -32.94 4.56
CA GLU A 460 20.46 -32.45 3.16
C GLU A 460 20.82 -30.97 3.10
N ALA A 461 20.26 -30.16 4.02
CA ALA A 461 20.56 -28.73 4.11
C ALA A 461 22.05 -28.49 4.51
N LEU A 462 22.60 -29.30 5.40
CA LEU A 462 24.01 -29.19 5.81
C LEU A 462 24.96 -29.56 4.67
N LYS A 463 24.70 -30.63 3.94
CA LYS A 463 25.47 -31.00 2.75
C LYS A 463 25.45 -29.93 1.65
N ALA A 464 24.29 -29.30 1.42
CA ALA A 464 24.16 -28.20 0.47
C ALA A 464 24.96 -26.97 0.91
N ALA A 465 24.94 -26.63 2.20
CA ALA A 465 25.71 -25.52 2.75
C ALA A 465 27.23 -25.74 2.67
N GLU A 466 27.71 -26.99 2.90
CA GLU A 466 29.11 -27.34 2.75
C GLU A 466 29.58 -27.26 1.29
N LEU A 467 28.74 -27.63 0.35
CA LEU A 467 29.04 -27.58 -1.08
C LEU A 467 29.12 -26.13 -1.56
N LEU A 468 28.19 -25.28 -1.14
CA LEU A 468 28.20 -23.84 -1.42
C LEU A 468 29.39 -23.13 -0.78
N SER A 469 29.74 -23.48 0.46
CA SER A 469 30.89 -22.91 1.15
C SER A 469 32.19 -23.21 0.41
N ARG A 470 32.38 -24.47 -0.04
CA ARG A 470 33.54 -24.85 -0.87
C ARG A 470 33.61 -24.08 -2.17
N PHE A 471 32.49 -23.92 -2.85
CA PHE A 471 32.42 -23.17 -4.11
C PHE A 471 32.84 -21.70 -3.90
N VAL A 472 32.28 -21.03 -2.87
CA VAL A 472 32.60 -19.62 -2.54
C VAL A 472 34.08 -19.46 -2.24
N HIS A 473 34.66 -20.31 -1.39
CA HIS A 473 36.09 -20.23 -1.04
C HIS A 473 37.04 -20.51 -2.21
N SER A 474 36.61 -21.32 -3.19
CA SER A 474 37.45 -21.68 -4.34
C SER A 474 37.34 -20.74 -5.53
N ASN A 475 36.24 -19.97 -5.65
CA ASN A 475 35.95 -19.23 -6.86
C ASN A 475 35.67 -17.74 -6.65
N ILE A 476 35.53 -17.27 -5.39
CA ILE A 476 35.10 -15.89 -5.13
C ILE A 476 36.03 -15.26 -4.07
N GLU A 477 36.79 -14.26 -4.49
CA GLU A 477 37.62 -13.45 -3.57
C GLU A 477 36.77 -12.27 -3.01
N ASN A 478 35.93 -12.59 -2.01
CA ASN A 478 35.13 -11.58 -1.30
C ASN A 478 34.95 -11.97 0.17
N ASP A 479 35.68 -11.29 1.05
CA ASP A 479 35.68 -11.57 2.48
C ASP A 479 34.29 -11.48 3.13
N ASN A 480 33.46 -10.53 2.72
CA ASN A 480 32.12 -10.35 3.25
C ASN A 480 31.21 -11.56 2.90
N LEU A 481 31.34 -12.08 1.69
CA LEU A 481 30.58 -13.26 1.25
C LEU A 481 31.06 -14.53 1.97
N THR A 482 32.35 -14.66 2.20
CA THR A 482 32.97 -15.75 2.97
C THR A 482 32.49 -15.76 4.42
N ILE A 483 32.42 -14.59 5.06
CA ILE A 483 31.88 -14.43 6.42
C ILE A 483 30.39 -14.78 6.46
N ALA A 484 29.61 -14.28 5.50
CA ALA A 484 28.16 -14.58 5.42
C ALA A 484 27.90 -16.08 5.23
N MET A 485 28.66 -16.76 4.35
CA MET A 485 28.55 -18.20 4.13
C MET A 485 28.93 -19.01 5.38
N SER A 486 29.95 -18.58 6.10
CA SER A 486 30.33 -19.21 7.37
C SER A 486 29.24 -19.07 8.43
N SER A 487 28.56 -17.92 8.49
CA SER A 487 27.43 -17.67 9.38
C SER A 487 26.23 -18.57 9.04
N ILE A 488 25.89 -18.67 7.76
CA ILE A 488 24.82 -19.56 7.27
C ILE A 488 25.12 -21.03 7.60
N HIS A 489 26.35 -21.48 7.30
CA HIS A 489 26.78 -22.86 7.58
C HIS A 489 26.68 -23.18 9.08
N ASN A 490 27.14 -22.27 9.94
CA ASN A 490 27.07 -22.43 11.39
C ASN A 490 25.60 -22.49 11.87
N SER A 491 24.72 -21.65 11.36
CA SER A 491 23.30 -21.64 11.72
C SER A 491 22.59 -22.94 11.33
N ILE A 492 22.90 -23.52 10.16
CA ILE A 492 22.34 -24.78 9.69
C ILE A 492 22.90 -25.95 10.53
N ARG A 493 24.19 -25.93 10.85
CA ARG A 493 24.85 -26.91 11.70
C ARG A 493 24.25 -26.91 13.11
N ASP A 494 24.04 -25.76 13.70
CA ASP A 494 23.44 -25.65 15.03
C ASP A 494 22.00 -26.17 15.04
N CYS A 495 21.23 -25.91 13.98
CA CYS A 495 19.90 -26.48 13.80
C CYS A 495 19.92 -28.01 13.71
N PHE A 496 20.90 -28.59 12.99
CA PHE A 496 21.11 -30.04 12.88
C PHE A 496 21.43 -30.67 14.22
N TYR A 497 22.42 -30.16 14.96
CA TYR A 497 22.82 -30.69 16.25
C TYR A 497 21.74 -30.51 17.34
N ASN A 498 20.97 -29.43 17.32
CA ASN A 498 19.87 -29.24 18.25
C ASN A 498 18.72 -30.24 18.01
N LYS A 499 18.45 -30.62 16.75
CA LYS A 499 17.50 -31.70 16.43
C LYS A 499 18.02 -33.06 16.93
N MET A 500 19.31 -33.36 16.76
CA MET A 500 19.94 -34.61 17.24
C MET A 500 19.93 -34.72 18.77
N LYS A 501 20.17 -33.64 19.50
CA LYS A 501 20.06 -33.60 20.98
C LYS A 501 18.65 -33.92 21.47
N LYS A 502 17.63 -33.36 20.84
CA LYS A 502 16.22 -33.62 21.16
C LYS A 502 15.83 -35.10 20.92
N GLN A 503 16.35 -35.73 19.86
CA GLN A 503 16.10 -37.16 19.59
C GLN A 503 16.78 -38.09 20.56
N LYS A 504 17.98 -37.75 21.09
CA LYS A 504 18.64 -38.53 22.12
C LYS A 504 17.96 -38.45 23.49
N GLN A 505 17.36 -37.32 23.81
CA GLN A 505 16.71 -37.09 25.10
C GLN A 505 15.37 -37.85 25.24
N THR A 506 14.64 -38.08 24.15
CA THR A 506 13.41 -38.90 24.14
C THR A 506 13.66 -40.37 24.27
N LYS A 507 14.87 -40.87 23.94
CA LYS A 507 15.21 -42.30 24.08
C LYS A 507 15.66 -42.71 25.49
N ILE A 508 16.04 -41.78 26.35
CA ILE A 508 16.44 -42.07 27.75
C ILE A 508 15.23 -42.18 28.68
N THR A 509 14.13 -41.47 28.37
CA THR A 509 12.90 -41.53 29.15
C THR A 509 12.07 -42.80 28.90
N ASP A 510 12.25 -43.50 27.76
CA ASP A 510 11.55 -44.75 27.44
C ASP A 510 12.14 -45.99 28.12
N TYR A 511 13.26 -45.85 28.84
CA TYR A 511 13.94 -46.96 29.57
C TYR A 511 13.70 -46.92 31.09
N LEU A 512 12.82 -46.09 31.59
CA LEU A 512 12.51 -45.93 33.03
C LEU A 512 11.04 -46.26 33.36
N HIS A 513 10.45 -47.23 32.64
CA HIS A 513 9.20 -47.88 33.08
C HIS A 513 9.37 -49.40 33.08
#